data_9c0af15a4375c26702ef3238f9f33b6b
#
_entry.id   9c0af15a4375c26702ef3238f9f33b6b
#
_cell.length_a   1.000
_cell.length_b   1.000
_cell.length_c   1.000
_cell.angle_alpha   90.00
_cell.angle_beta   90.00
_cell.angle_gamma   90.00
#
_symmetry.space_group_name_H-M   'P 1'
#
loop_
_entity.id
_entity.type
_entity.pdbx_description
1 polymer ?
#
loop_
_entity_poly.entity_id
_entity_poly.type
_entity_poly.pdbx_seq_one_letter_code
_entity_poly.pdbx_strand_id
1 'polypeptide(L)'
;MLENLPYFQRHLPDDLAKVNAVINQAVQSDVALISQIGTYIISAGGKRLRPIITILAGKAVGHDDEKLYSLAAMVEFIHTSTLLHDDVVDESDLRRGRKTANNLFGNAAAVLVGDFLYTRAFQLMVGSGSMRILEVMADATNIIAEGEVMQLMNIGNTDITEEQYVQVIQYKTAKLFEAAAQVGAILGKASPEHEQALKDYGMYVGTAFQIIDDVLDYSGETEEIGKNVGDDLAEGKPTLPLIYLMRNGSEQAANDVRHALENADRRYFEKIHDYVVNSDALPYSISEAKKAVDKAIASLDVLPDSEVKDAMIQLAKESLARVS
;
A
#
# COMPACT_ATOMS: atom_id res chain seq x y z
N MET A 1 17.33 -8.81 0.18
CA MET A 1 17.11 -9.96 1.09
C MET A 1 16.13 -10.99 0.52
N LEU A 2 14.96 -10.58 -0.01
CA LEU A 2 14.03 -11.50 -0.72
C LEU A 2 14.72 -12.26 -1.87
N GLU A 3 15.62 -11.59 -2.59
CA GLU A 3 16.38 -12.16 -3.71
C GLU A 3 17.19 -13.42 -3.36
N ASN A 4 17.46 -13.66 -2.07
CA ASN A 4 18.20 -14.83 -1.63
C ASN A 4 17.34 -16.06 -1.32
N LEU A 5 16.00 -15.95 -1.37
CA LEU A 5 15.11 -17.07 -1.15
C LEU A 5 14.90 -17.89 -2.43
N PRO A 6 14.84 -19.23 -2.33
CA PRO A 6 14.70 -20.10 -3.49
C PRO A 6 13.52 -19.73 -4.40
N TYR A 7 12.37 -19.40 -3.84
CA TYR A 7 11.20 -18.98 -4.62
C TYR A 7 11.47 -17.69 -5.41
N PHE A 8 12.00 -16.64 -4.73
CA PHE A 8 12.23 -15.34 -5.35
C PHE A 8 13.35 -15.39 -6.41
N GLN A 9 14.35 -16.25 -6.24
CA GLN A 9 15.40 -16.44 -7.25
C GLN A 9 14.88 -17.18 -8.48
N ARG A 10 14.07 -18.22 -8.28
CA ARG A 10 13.70 -19.16 -9.35
C ARG A 10 12.41 -18.80 -10.07
N HIS A 11 11.45 -18.22 -9.40
CA HIS A 11 10.08 -18.07 -9.90
C HIS A 11 9.63 -16.62 -10.06
N LEU A 12 9.97 -15.75 -9.12
CA LEU A 12 9.46 -14.38 -9.12
C LEU A 12 9.82 -13.57 -10.37
N PRO A 13 11.05 -13.65 -10.94
CA PRO A 13 11.38 -12.91 -12.16
C PRO A 13 10.45 -13.24 -13.33
N ASP A 14 10.14 -14.52 -13.52
CA ASP A 14 9.25 -14.98 -14.58
C ASP A 14 7.80 -14.59 -14.31
N ASP A 15 7.35 -14.72 -13.06
CA ASP A 15 6.02 -14.29 -12.63
C ASP A 15 5.81 -12.79 -12.86
N LEU A 16 6.77 -11.98 -12.47
CA LEU A 16 6.72 -10.53 -12.69
C LEU A 16 6.81 -10.15 -14.16
N ALA A 17 7.57 -10.89 -14.97
CA ALA A 17 7.62 -10.69 -16.42
C ALA A 17 6.24 -10.90 -17.05
N LYS A 18 5.51 -11.95 -16.64
CA LYS A 18 4.13 -12.22 -17.10
C LYS A 18 3.16 -11.11 -16.67
N VAL A 19 3.21 -10.66 -15.41
CA VAL A 19 2.39 -9.54 -14.94
C VAL A 19 2.69 -8.27 -15.72
N ASN A 20 3.97 -7.93 -15.91
CA ASN A 20 4.38 -6.75 -16.66
C ASN A 20 3.95 -6.82 -18.13
N ALA A 21 3.93 -8.00 -18.75
CA ALA A 21 3.40 -8.18 -20.10
C ALA A 21 1.91 -7.82 -20.18
N VAL A 22 1.09 -8.29 -19.21
CA VAL A 22 -0.33 -7.92 -19.12
C VAL A 22 -0.49 -6.42 -18.89
N ILE A 23 0.26 -5.84 -17.97
CA ILE A 23 0.23 -4.39 -17.68
C ILE A 23 0.56 -3.59 -18.95
N ASN A 24 1.66 -3.92 -19.62
CA ASN A 24 2.11 -3.20 -20.81
C ASN A 24 1.10 -3.29 -21.97
N GLN A 25 0.42 -4.41 -22.11
CA GLN A 25 -0.64 -4.58 -23.11
C GLN A 25 -1.88 -3.77 -22.72
N ALA A 26 -2.31 -3.85 -21.47
CA ALA A 26 -3.57 -3.26 -21.03
C ALA A 26 -3.50 -1.73 -20.86
N VAL A 27 -2.32 -1.14 -20.70
CA VAL A 27 -2.13 0.32 -20.62
C VAL A 27 -2.22 1.01 -21.99
N GLN A 28 -2.14 0.25 -23.08
CA GLN A 28 -2.21 0.82 -24.42
C GLN A 28 -3.61 1.36 -24.75
N SER A 29 -3.64 2.49 -25.45
CA SER A 29 -4.84 3.15 -25.91
C SER A 29 -4.56 3.88 -27.22
N ASP A 30 -5.57 3.99 -28.08
CA ASP A 30 -5.53 4.84 -29.29
C ASP A 30 -5.44 6.33 -28.93
N VAL A 31 -5.77 6.70 -27.68
CA VAL A 31 -5.60 8.06 -27.16
C VAL A 31 -4.17 8.20 -26.61
N ALA A 32 -3.32 8.90 -27.38
CA ALA A 32 -1.88 8.99 -27.11
C ALA A 32 -1.53 9.45 -25.69
N LEU A 33 -2.28 10.43 -25.14
CA LEU A 33 -2.04 10.94 -23.78
C LEU A 33 -2.25 9.88 -22.71
N ILE A 34 -3.21 8.98 -22.88
CA ILE A 34 -3.44 7.85 -21.96
C ILE A 34 -2.23 6.93 -21.92
N SER A 35 -1.76 6.48 -23.11
CA SER A 35 -0.59 5.62 -23.22
C SER A 35 0.66 6.30 -22.67
N GLN A 36 0.83 7.59 -22.88
CA GLN A 36 1.97 8.37 -22.38
C GLN A 36 2.00 8.44 -20.85
N ILE A 37 0.91 8.87 -20.22
CA ILE A 37 0.84 9.03 -18.76
C ILE A 37 0.82 7.66 -18.08
N GLY A 38 0.06 6.69 -18.61
CA GLY A 38 0.02 5.34 -18.08
C GLY A 38 1.39 4.67 -18.10
N THR A 39 2.13 4.79 -19.20
CA THR A 39 3.51 4.29 -19.28
C THR A 39 4.44 5.04 -18.33
N TYR A 40 4.29 6.36 -18.18
CA TYR A 40 5.09 7.17 -17.28
C TYR A 40 4.96 6.68 -15.84
N ILE A 41 3.75 6.54 -15.31
CA ILE A 41 3.53 6.12 -13.91
C ILE A 41 3.93 4.66 -13.68
N ILE A 42 3.66 3.76 -14.62
CA ILE A 42 4.04 2.34 -14.50
C ILE A 42 5.56 2.18 -14.54
N SER A 43 6.26 2.92 -15.41
CA SER A 43 7.73 2.89 -15.54
C SER A 43 8.47 3.55 -14.39
N ALA A 44 7.80 4.32 -13.54
CA ALA A 44 8.39 4.88 -12.32
C ALA A 44 8.85 3.80 -11.32
N GLY A 45 8.61 2.53 -11.63
CA GLY A 45 9.02 1.39 -10.81
C GLY A 45 8.07 1.11 -9.65
N GLY A 46 8.56 0.35 -8.69
CA GLY A 46 7.82 -0.07 -7.50
C GLY A 46 8.08 -1.53 -7.20
N LYS A 47 7.96 -1.91 -5.93
CA LYS A 47 8.25 -3.28 -5.46
C LYS A 47 7.22 -4.31 -5.92
N ARG A 48 6.13 -3.90 -6.58
CA ARG A 48 5.03 -4.77 -7.04
C ARG A 48 4.48 -5.70 -5.95
N LEU A 49 4.45 -5.24 -4.70
CA LEU A 49 4.08 -6.08 -3.55
C LEU A 49 2.66 -6.67 -3.68
N ARG A 50 1.69 -5.88 -4.14
CA ARG A 50 0.30 -6.34 -4.29
C ARG A 50 0.16 -7.41 -5.38
N PRO A 51 0.73 -7.24 -6.59
CA PRO A 51 0.85 -8.32 -7.57
C PRO A 51 1.52 -9.58 -7.02
N ILE A 52 2.64 -9.43 -6.30
CA ILE A 52 3.36 -10.56 -5.70
C ILE A 52 2.46 -11.31 -4.72
N ILE A 53 1.74 -10.60 -3.85
CA ILE A 53 0.81 -11.22 -2.89
C ILE A 53 -0.30 -11.97 -3.62
N THR A 54 -0.86 -11.42 -4.69
CA THR A 54 -1.88 -12.11 -5.50
C THR A 54 -1.34 -13.43 -6.06
N ILE A 55 -0.13 -13.40 -6.62
CA ILE A 55 0.54 -14.59 -7.18
C ILE A 55 0.81 -15.62 -6.09
N LEU A 56 1.43 -15.21 -4.99
CA LEU A 56 1.76 -16.11 -3.89
C LEU A 56 0.50 -16.74 -3.29
N ALA A 57 -0.57 -15.97 -3.10
CA ALA A 57 -1.84 -16.49 -2.58
C ALA A 57 -2.47 -17.54 -3.51
N GLY A 58 -2.48 -17.31 -4.83
CA GLY A 58 -2.93 -18.31 -5.79
C GLY A 58 -2.09 -19.58 -5.76
N LYS A 59 -0.76 -19.43 -5.79
CA LYS A 59 0.16 -20.57 -5.77
C LYS A 59 0.17 -21.33 -4.45
N ALA A 60 -0.08 -20.65 -3.32
CA ALA A 60 -0.20 -21.31 -2.01
C ALA A 60 -1.37 -22.30 -1.94
N VAL A 61 -2.39 -22.12 -2.77
CA VAL A 61 -3.53 -23.03 -2.91
C VAL A 61 -3.47 -23.87 -4.18
N GLY A 62 -2.28 -23.97 -4.79
CA GLY A 62 -2.00 -24.87 -5.92
C GLY A 62 -2.44 -24.37 -7.30
N HIS A 63 -2.68 -23.07 -7.46
CA HIS A 63 -3.14 -22.47 -8.72
C HIS A 63 -2.04 -21.65 -9.40
N ASP A 64 -1.82 -21.90 -10.70
CA ASP A 64 -0.86 -21.15 -11.52
C ASP A 64 -1.33 -21.16 -12.99
N ASP A 65 -2.08 -20.15 -13.39
CA ASP A 65 -2.51 -19.96 -14.77
C ASP A 65 -2.44 -18.48 -15.20
N GLU A 66 -2.72 -18.21 -16.48
CA GLU A 66 -2.69 -16.86 -17.06
C GLU A 66 -3.66 -15.87 -16.39
N LYS A 67 -4.77 -16.35 -15.81
CA LYS A 67 -5.73 -15.51 -15.11
C LYS A 67 -5.16 -14.97 -13.80
N LEU A 68 -4.27 -15.72 -13.16
CA LEU A 68 -3.60 -15.26 -11.94
C LEU A 68 -2.75 -14.01 -12.21
N TYR A 69 -2.01 -14.00 -13.33
CA TYR A 69 -1.21 -12.84 -13.72
C TYR A 69 -2.08 -11.66 -14.17
N SER A 70 -3.21 -11.94 -14.80
CA SER A 70 -4.21 -10.91 -15.14
C SER A 70 -4.82 -10.25 -13.90
N LEU A 71 -5.14 -11.04 -12.86
CA LEU A 71 -5.62 -10.50 -11.59
C LEU A 71 -4.54 -9.73 -10.83
N ALA A 72 -3.29 -10.20 -10.86
CA ALA A 72 -2.17 -9.46 -10.29
C ALA A 72 -1.98 -8.09 -10.97
N ALA A 73 -2.10 -8.03 -12.30
CA ALA A 73 -2.08 -6.79 -13.07
C ALA A 73 -3.27 -5.88 -12.73
N MET A 74 -4.47 -6.45 -12.57
CA MET A 74 -5.68 -5.74 -12.16
C MET A 74 -5.49 -5.02 -10.83
N VAL A 75 -4.95 -5.70 -9.82
CA VAL A 75 -4.67 -5.10 -8.50
C VAL A 75 -3.66 -3.96 -8.62
N GLU A 76 -2.63 -4.10 -9.48
CA GLU A 76 -1.67 -3.03 -9.72
C GLU A 76 -2.30 -1.83 -10.43
N PHE A 77 -3.28 -2.03 -11.33
CA PHE A 77 -4.00 -0.92 -11.96
C PHE A 77 -4.85 -0.16 -10.96
N ILE A 78 -5.57 -0.84 -10.06
CA ILE A 78 -6.30 -0.17 -8.97
C ILE A 78 -5.32 0.67 -8.13
N HIS A 79 -4.20 0.08 -7.70
CA HIS A 79 -3.20 0.80 -6.95
C HIS A 79 -2.64 2.01 -7.70
N THR A 80 -2.30 1.86 -8.98
CA THR A 80 -1.74 2.94 -9.80
C THR A 80 -2.75 4.05 -10.04
N SER A 81 -4.02 3.70 -10.22
CA SER A 81 -5.12 4.68 -10.31
C SER A 81 -5.22 5.52 -9.02
N THR A 82 -5.22 4.86 -7.85
CA THR A 82 -5.26 5.61 -6.57
C THR A 82 -4.05 6.52 -6.40
N LEU A 83 -2.85 6.09 -6.83
CA LEU A 83 -1.66 6.96 -6.79
C LEU A 83 -1.80 8.23 -7.65
N LEU A 84 -2.40 8.11 -8.85
CA LEU A 84 -2.64 9.28 -9.72
C LEU A 84 -3.64 10.25 -9.13
N HIS A 85 -4.68 9.74 -8.46
CA HIS A 85 -5.68 10.57 -7.79
C HIS A 85 -5.12 11.20 -6.52
N ASP A 86 -4.39 10.44 -5.70
CA ASP A 86 -3.77 10.91 -4.47
C ASP A 86 -2.79 12.05 -4.72
N ASP A 87 -1.95 11.94 -5.77
CA ASP A 87 -1.00 12.99 -6.12
C ASP A 87 -1.69 14.32 -6.44
N VAL A 88 -2.93 14.29 -6.97
CA VAL A 88 -3.73 15.48 -7.21
C VAL A 88 -4.35 16.02 -5.92
N VAL A 89 -4.91 15.12 -5.08
CA VAL A 89 -5.57 15.49 -3.82
C VAL A 89 -4.57 16.05 -2.81
N ASP A 90 -3.39 15.41 -2.71
CA ASP A 90 -2.32 15.80 -1.79
C ASP A 90 -1.42 16.93 -2.36
N GLU A 91 -1.67 17.39 -3.59
CA GLU A 91 -0.84 18.38 -4.30
C GLU A 91 0.65 17.99 -4.34
N SER A 92 0.93 16.70 -4.48
CA SER A 92 2.28 16.15 -4.39
C SER A 92 3.14 16.53 -5.59
N ASP A 93 4.39 16.94 -5.35
CA ASP A 93 5.37 17.29 -6.40
C ASP A 93 6.21 16.11 -6.86
N LEU A 94 6.51 15.18 -5.96
CA LEU A 94 7.40 14.05 -6.18
C LEU A 94 6.76 12.72 -5.81
N ARG A 95 7.02 11.71 -6.63
CA ARG A 95 6.71 10.32 -6.37
C ARG A 95 7.84 9.42 -6.86
N ARG A 96 8.39 8.60 -5.96
CA ARG A 96 9.51 7.70 -6.26
C ARG A 96 10.71 8.45 -6.88
N GLY A 97 11.02 9.63 -6.35
CA GLY A 97 12.11 10.48 -6.82
C GLY A 97 11.89 11.16 -8.19
N ARG A 98 10.68 11.06 -8.76
CA ARG A 98 10.30 11.67 -10.02
C ARG A 98 9.16 12.68 -9.81
N LYS A 99 9.03 13.66 -10.71
CA LYS A 99 7.88 14.55 -10.73
C LYS A 99 6.58 13.74 -10.86
N THR A 100 5.54 14.15 -10.15
CA THR A 100 4.22 13.52 -10.26
C THR A 100 3.58 13.75 -11.64
N ALA A 101 2.64 12.90 -12.02
CA ALA A 101 1.94 13.02 -13.31
C ALA A 101 1.14 14.33 -13.40
N ASN A 102 0.49 14.76 -12.31
CA ASN A 102 -0.24 16.02 -12.25
C ASN A 102 0.68 17.25 -12.44
N ASN A 103 1.90 17.19 -11.91
CA ASN A 103 2.90 18.24 -12.07
C ASN A 103 3.39 18.36 -13.54
N LEU A 104 3.52 17.23 -14.25
CA LEU A 104 4.00 17.21 -15.65
C LEU A 104 2.88 17.43 -16.67
N PHE A 105 1.69 16.86 -16.45
CA PHE A 105 0.61 16.79 -17.44
C PHE A 105 -0.65 17.53 -17.00
N GLY A 106 -0.67 18.07 -15.79
CA GLY A 106 -1.81 18.76 -15.19
C GLY A 106 -2.79 17.83 -14.47
N ASN A 107 -3.55 18.40 -13.53
CA ASN A 107 -4.49 17.66 -12.66
C ASN A 107 -5.57 16.91 -13.47
N ALA A 108 -6.17 17.58 -14.46
CA ALA A 108 -7.23 16.95 -15.26
C ALA A 108 -6.76 15.71 -16.00
N ALA A 109 -5.55 15.73 -16.58
CA ALA A 109 -4.99 14.58 -17.26
C ALA A 109 -4.67 13.44 -16.29
N ALA A 110 -4.10 13.74 -15.13
CA ALA A 110 -3.81 12.75 -14.10
C ALA A 110 -5.08 12.05 -13.59
N VAL A 111 -6.14 12.81 -13.30
CA VAL A 111 -7.43 12.25 -12.84
C VAL A 111 -8.05 11.37 -13.91
N LEU A 112 -8.15 11.82 -15.15
CA LEU A 112 -8.79 11.07 -16.24
C LEU A 112 -8.01 9.80 -16.62
N VAL A 113 -6.68 9.83 -16.56
CA VAL A 113 -5.87 8.61 -16.77
C VAL A 113 -5.97 7.66 -15.58
N GLY A 114 -6.09 8.17 -14.36
CA GLY A 114 -6.44 7.38 -13.18
C GLY A 114 -7.76 6.63 -13.39
N ASP A 115 -8.82 7.31 -13.86
CA ASP A 115 -10.11 6.71 -14.20
C ASP A 115 -9.97 5.64 -15.30
N PHE A 116 -9.15 5.90 -16.32
CA PHE A 116 -8.88 4.91 -17.35
C PHE A 116 -8.24 3.64 -16.80
N LEU A 117 -7.22 3.75 -15.96
CA LEU A 117 -6.58 2.59 -15.33
C LEU A 117 -7.56 1.84 -14.43
N TYR A 118 -8.40 2.56 -13.70
CA TYR A 118 -9.45 1.97 -12.89
C TYR A 118 -10.44 1.17 -13.75
N THR A 119 -10.92 1.72 -14.86
CA THR A 119 -11.82 1.02 -15.77
C THR A 119 -11.15 -0.18 -16.46
N ARG A 120 -9.85 -0.10 -16.77
CA ARG A 120 -9.06 -1.26 -17.24
C ARG A 120 -9.01 -2.39 -16.21
N ALA A 121 -8.85 -2.04 -14.93
CA ALA A 121 -8.91 -3.04 -13.85
C ALA A 121 -10.26 -3.79 -13.87
N PHE A 122 -11.39 -3.10 -14.05
CA PHE A 122 -12.70 -3.76 -14.19
C PHE A 122 -12.77 -4.71 -15.39
N GLN A 123 -12.19 -4.33 -16.53
CA GLN A 123 -12.15 -5.23 -17.68
C GLN A 123 -11.35 -6.52 -17.39
N LEU A 124 -10.24 -6.43 -16.67
CA LEU A 124 -9.46 -7.59 -16.23
C LEU A 124 -10.23 -8.44 -15.21
N MET A 125 -10.97 -7.81 -14.27
CA MET A 125 -11.83 -8.53 -13.32
C MET A 125 -12.90 -9.35 -14.03
N VAL A 126 -13.59 -8.74 -15.00
CA VAL A 126 -14.63 -9.43 -15.80
C VAL A 126 -14.01 -10.61 -16.57
N GLY A 127 -12.79 -10.45 -17.10
CA GLY A 127 -12.04 -11.50 -17.76
C GLY A 127 -11.74 -12.72 -16.89
N SER A 128 -11.76 -12.59 -15.56
CA SER A 128 -11.63 -13.72 -14.63
C SER A 128 -12.77 -14.73 -14.76
N GLY A 129 -13.96 -14.28 -15.14
CA GLY A 129 -15.18 -15.06 -15.19
C GLY A 129 -15.77 -15.44 -13.83
N SER A 130 -15.29 -14.81 -12.76
CA SER A 130 -15.73 -15.08 -11.38
C SER A 130 -16.52 -13.89 -10.82
N MET A 131 -17.81 -14.08 -10.58
CA MET A 131 -18.66 -13.08 -9.93
C MET A 131 -18.15 -12.77 -8.52
N ARG A 132 -17.67 -13.79 -7.79
CA ARG A 132 -17.14 -13.60 -6.44
C ARG A 132 -15.91 -12.68 -6.40
N ILE A 133 -15.02 -12.77 -7.41
CA ILE A 133 -13.88 -11.84 -7.52
C ILE A 133 -14.37 -10.42 -7.75
N LEU A 134 -15.41 -10.24 -8.60
CA LEU A 134 -16.03 -8.93 -8.82
C LEU A 134 -16.63 -8.36 -7.54
N GLU A 135 -17.36 -9.17 -6.76
CA GLU A 135 -17.94 -8.77 -5.48
C GLU A 135 -16.85 -8.32 -4.48
N VAL A 136 -15.81 -9.14 -4.29
CA VAL A 136 -14.69 -8.80 -3.39
C VAL A 136 -14.00 -7.50 -3.80
N MET A 137 -13.78 -7.30 -5.09
CA MET A 137 -13.10 -6.10 -5.58
C MET A 137 -14.01 -4.87 -5.54
N ALA A 138 -15.31 -5.02 -5.80
CA ALA A 138 -16.27 -3.93 -5.65
C ALA A 138 -16.35 -3.45 -4.19
N ASP A 139 -16.46 -4.37 -3.24
CA ASP A 139 -16.43 -4.04 -1.81
C ASP A 139 -15.11 -3.41 -1.39
N ALA A 140 -13.97 -3.98 -1.86
CA ALA A 140 -12.65 -3.46 -1.53
C ALA A 140 -12.46 -2.03 -2.04
N THR A 141 -12.81 -1.75 -3.29
CA THR A 141 -12.66 -0.42 -3.88
C THR A 141 -13.59 0.60 -3.24
N ASN A 142 -14.81 0.21 -2.83
CA ASN A 142 -15.69 1.07 -2.05
C ASN A 142 -15.07 1.43 -0.69
N ILE A 143 -14.55 0.44 0.05
CA ILE A 143 -13.90 0.67 1.34
C ILE A 143 -12.65 1.54 1.20
N ILE A 144 -11.87 1.36 0.13
CA ILE A 144 -10.71 2.20 -0.15
C ILE A 144 -11.15 3.66 -0.37
N ALA A 145 -12.20 3.90 -1.14
CA ALA A 145 -12.74 5.23 -1.36
C ALA A 145 -13.24 5.87 -0.05
N GLU A 146 -13.90 5.10 0.83
CA GLU A 146 -14.27 5.56 2.17
C GLU A 146 -13.03 5.90 3.00
N GLY A 147 -11.96 5.09 2.92
CA GLY A 147 -10.68 5.34 3.60
C GLY A 147 -10.01 6.65 3.16
N GLU A 148 -10.07 6.98 1.88
CA GLU A 148 -9.59 8.27 1.36
C GLU A 148 -10.36 9.45 1.94
N VAL A 149 -11.69 9.36 1.99
CA VAL A 149 -12.53 10.40 2.59
C VAL A 149 -12.28 10.49 4.10
N MET A 150 -12.13 9.35 4.80
CA MET A 150 -11.79 9.34 6.22
C MET A 150 -10.44 10.02 6.49
N GLN A 151 -9.42 9.80 5.67
CA GLN A 151 -8.14 10.50 5.79
C GLN A 151 -8.31 12.00 5.60
N LEU A 152 -9.05 12.42 4.57
CA LEU A 152 -9.34 13.83 4.33
C LEU A 152 -10.05 14.50 5.53
N MET A 153 -11.02 13.82 6.14
CA MET A 153 -11.74 14.32 7.32
C MET A 153 -10.87 14.40 8.58
N ASN A 154 -9.78 13.65 8.64
CA ASN A 154 -8.85 13.63 9.76
C ASN A 154 -7.63 14.55 9.59
N ILE A 155 -7.53 15.29 8.49
CA ILE A 155 -6.49 16.32 8.34
C ILE A 155 -6.65 17.35 9.46
N GLY A 156 -5.56 17.61 10.20
CA GLY A 156 -5.56 18.53 11.33
C GLY A 156 -6.32 18.05 12.56
N ASN A 157 -6.82 16.82 12.59
CA ASN A 157 -7.54 16.28 13.74
C ASN A 157 -6.57 15.84 14.84
N THR A 158 -6.44 16.66 15.89
CA THR A 158 -5.55 16.40 17.03
C THR A 158 -6.18 15.52 18.11
N ASP A 159 -7.47 15.20 17.99
CA ASP A 159 -8.21 14.33 18.91
C ASP A 159 -8.36 12.89 18.39
N ILE A 160 -7.78 12.58 17.22
CA ILE A 160 -7.85 11.26 16.62
C ILE A 160 -7.33 10.19 17.58
N THR A 161 -8.06 9.07 17.68
CA THR A 161 -7.62 7.91 18.45
C THR A 161 -6.73 7.00 17.62
N GLU A 162 -5.94 6.17 18.29
CA GLU A 162 -5.13 5.16 17.61
C GLU A 162 -5.99 4.16 16.84
N GLU A 163 -7.15 3.78 17.39
CA GLU A 163 -8.11 2.91 16.72
C GLU A 163 -8.65 3.56 15.43
N GLN A 164 -8.93 4.86 15.46
CA GLN A 164 -9.36 5.60 14.28
C GLN A 164 -8.25 5.69 13.22
N TYR A 165 -7.01 5.94 13.66
CA TYR A 165 -5.84 5.89 12.78
C TYR A 165 -5.69 4.51 12.12
N VAL A 166 -5.75 3.43 12.92
CA VAL A 166 -5.67 2.06 12.39
C VAL A 166 -6.79 1.79 11.39
N GLN A 167 -8.01 2.24 11.65
CA GLN A 167 -9.12 2.11 10.71
C GLN A 167 -8.85 2.83 9.39
N VAL A 168 -8.31 4.06 9.42
CA VAL A 168 -7.96 4.82 8.22
C VAL A 168 -6.94 4.05 7.37
N ILE A 169 -5.84 3.60 7.98
CA ILE A 169 -4.79 2.88 7.22
C ILE A 169 -5.26 1.51 6.72
N GLN A 170 -6.13 0.84 7.47
CA GLN A 170 -6.74 -0.42 7.02
C GLN A 170 -7.64 -0.20 5.81
N TYR A 171 -8.49 0.82 5.83
CA TYR A 171 -9.40 1.12 4.74
C TYR A 171 -8.64 1.62 3.50
N LYS A 172 -7.81 2.64 3.67
CA LYS A 172 -7.08 3.26 2.56
C LYS A 172 -6.04 2.33 1.93
N THR A 173 -5.25 1.63 2.75
CA THR A 173 -4.04 0.93 2.29
C THR A 173 -4.14 -0.59 2.42
N ALA A 174 -4.45 -1.11 3.61
CA ALA A 174 -4.40 -2.55 3.84
C ALA A 174 -5.51 -3.31 3.11
N LYS A 175 -6.64 -2.68 2.84
CA LYS A 175 -7.77 -3.28 2.13
C LYS A 175 -7.41 -3.81 0.74
N LEU A 176 -6.55 -3.12 0.01
CA LEU A 176 -6.11 -3.62 -1.30
C LEU A 176 -5.11 -4.79 -1.18
N PHE A 177 -4.32 -4.85 -0.11
CA PHE A 177 -3.49 -6.02 0.20
C PHE A 177 -4.35 -7.23 0.57
N GLU A 178 -5.39 -7.02 1.37
CA GLU A 178 -6.39 -8.05 1.71
C GLU A 178 -7.05 -8.61 0.46
N ALA A 179 -7.59 -7.74 -0.39
CA ALA A 179 -8.24 -8.13 -1.63
C ALA A 179 -7.28 -8.83 -2.60
N ALA A 180 -6.04 -8.37 -2.71
CA ALA A 180 -5.00 -8.98 -3.53
C ALA A 180 -4.76 -10.46 -3.16
N ALA A 181 -4.62 -10.75 -1.87
CA ALA A 181 -4.48 -12.13 -1.38
C ALA A 181 -5.77 -12.93 -1.59
N GLN A 182 -6.92 -12.34 -1.29
CA GLN A 182 -8.21 -13.00 -1.37
C GLN A 182 -8.57 -13.40 -2.81
N VAL A 183 -8.35 -12.53 -3.81
CA VAL A 183 -8.68 -12.87 -5.21
C VAL A 183 -7.77 -13.98 -5.75
N GLY A 184 -6.51 -14.05 -5.32
CA GLY A 184 -5.63 -15.18 -5.64
C GLY A 184 -6.16 -16.50 -5.07
N ALA A 185 -6.58 -16.49 -3.80
CA ALA A 185 -7.19 -17.63 -3.12
C ALA A 185 -8.50 -18.10 -3.81
N ILE A 186 -9.38 -17.17 -4.15
CA ILE A 186 -10.66 -17.46 -4.82
C ILE A 186 -10.40 -18.09 -6.20
N LEU A 187 -9.48 -17.52 -6.98
CA LEU A 187 -9.14 -18.07 -8.29
C LEU A 187 -8.63 -19.52 -8.17
N GLY A 188 -7.82 -19.78 -7.15
CA GLY A 188 -7.31 -21.11 -6.82
C GLY A 188 -8.33 -22.04 -6.17
N LYS A 189 -9.58 -21.61 -5.99
CA LYS A 189 -10.65 -22.38 -5.34
C LYS A 189 -10.26 -22.86 -3.93
N ALA A 190 -9.62 -22.00 -3.17
CA ALA A 190 -9.26 -22.25 -1.79
C ALA A 190 -10.47 -22.71 -0.95
N SER A 191 -10.20 -23.52 0.08
CA SER A 191 -11.20 -23.75 1.12
C SER A 191 -11.56 -22.44 1.82
N PRO A 192 -12.74 -22.32 2.44
CA PRO A 192 -13.10 -21.12 3.21
C PRO A 192 -12.07 -20.76 4.28
N GLU A 193 -11.44 -21.76 4.91
CA GLU A 193 -10.40 -21.58 5.91
C GLU A 193 -9.11 -21.00 5.30
N HIS A 194 -8.64 -21.53 4.17
CA HIS A 194 -7.47 -21.02 3.47
C HIS A 194 -7.71 -19.64 2.87
N GLU A 195 -8.91 -19.40 2.33
CA GLU A 195 -9.28 -18.07 1.82
C GLU A 195 -9.26 -17.03 2.95
N GLN A 196 -9.83 -17.35 4.12
CA GLN A 196 -9.83 -16.44 5.26
C GLN A 196 -8.40 -16.18 5.77
N ALA A 197 -7.56 -17.22 5.86
CA ALA A 197 -6.18 -17.09 6.26
C ALA A 197 -5.38 -16.17 5.34
N LEU A 198 -5.54 -16.30 4.02
CA LEU A 198 -4.87 -15.46 3.03
C LEU A 198 -5.40 -14.03 3.06
N LYS A 199 -6.70 -13.85 3.26
CA LYS A 199 -7.33 -12.55 3.47
C LYS A 199 -6.75 -11.84 4.69
N ASP A 200 -6.67 -12.52 5.84
CA ASP A 200 -6.10 -11.98 7.07
C ASP A 200 -4.61 -11.65 6.90
N TYR A 201 -3.86 -12.52 6.24
CA TYR A 201 -2.46 -12.26 5.88
C TYR A 201 -2.31 -10.94 5.12
N GLY A 202 -3.10 -10.75 4.06
CA GLY A 202 -3.06 -9.51 3.28
C GLY A 202 -3.36 -8.27 4.11
N MET A 203 -4.42 -8.31 4.94
CA MET A 203 -4.81 -7.21 5.83
C MET A 203 -3.67 -6.84 6.78
N TYR A 204 -3.05 -7.81 7.44
CA TYR A 204 -2.00 -7.54 8.42
C TYR A 204 -0.69 -7.09 7.78
N VAL A 205 -0.30 -7.66 6.63
CA VAL A 205 0.87 -7.16 5.87
C VAL A 205 0.67 -5.71 5.43
N GLY A 206 -0.52 -5.38 4.91
CA GLY A 206 -0.84 -4.02 4.49
C GLY A 206 -0.86 -3.02 5.66
N THR A 207 -1.36 -3.44 6.82
CA THR A 207 -1.33 -2.63 8.06
C THR A 207 0.11 -2.35 8.51
N ALA A 208 0.94 -3.40 8.59
CA ALA A 208 2.36 -3.23 8.95
C ALA A 208 3.09 -2.34 7.95
N PHE A 209 2.84 -2.54 6.66
CA PHE A 209 3.44 -1.76 5.58
C PHE A 209 3.17 -0.26 5.74
N GLN A 210 1.92 0.13 6.05
CA GLN A 210 1.57 1.54 6.22
C GLN A 210 2.17 2.14 7.49
N ILE A 211 2.13 1.41 8.63
CA ILE A 211 2.76 1.90 9.87
C ILE A 211 4.26 2.15 9.64
N ILE A 212 4.95 1.28 8.91
CA ILE A 212 6.37 1.45 8.60
C ILE A 212 6.59 2.62 7.62
N ASP A 213 5.70 2.85 6.65
CA ASP A 213 5.79 4.05 5.80
C ASP A 213 5.70 5.33 6.63
N ASP A 214 4.81 5.38 7.61
CA ASP A 214 4.65 6.53 8.52
C ASP A 214 5.87 6.72 9.44
N VAL A 215 6.51 5.62 9.88
CA VAL A 215 7.78 5.67 10.62
C VAL A 215 8.92 6.23 9.76
N LEU A 216 8.99 5.81 8.50
CA LEU A 216 10.03 6.26 7.56
C LEU A 216 9.94 7.76 7.26
N ASP A 217 8.76 8.36 7.31
CA ASP A 217 8.59 9.80 7.15
C ASP A 217 9.33 10.62 8.21
N TYR A 218 9.74 9.99 9.33
CA TYR A 218 10.53 10.60 10.40
C TYR A 218 11.93 10.00 10.57
N SER A 219 12.23 8.81 10.04
CA SER A 219 13.49 8.11 10.28
C SER A 219 14.30 7.82 9.01
N GLY A 220 13.68 7.94 7.84
CA GLY A 220 14.30 7.63 6.56
C GLY A 220 15.05 8.81 5.95
N GLU A 221 15.93 8.52 4.98
CA GLU A 221 16.51 9.53 4.12
C GLU A 221 15.63 9.75 2.88
N THR A 222 15.58 10.99 2.37
CA THR A 222 14.75 11.37 1.20
C THR A 222 14.98 10.45 -0.02
N GLU A 223 16.22 9.97 -0.21
CA GLU A 223 16.58 9.07 -1.30
C GLU A 223 15.92 7.68 -1.17
N GLU A 224 15.73 7.19 0.06
CA GLU A 224 15.10 5.89 0.32
C GLU A 224 13.58 5.94 0.24
N ILE A 225 12.97 7.05 0.65
CA ILE A 225 11.51 7.25 0.71
C ILE A 225 10.96 7.62 -0.68
N GLY A 226 11.75 8.34 -1.48
CA GLY A 226 11.32 8.87 -2.79
C GLY A 226 10.28 9.99 -2.71
N LYS A 227 10.05 10.53 -1.50
CA LYS A 227 9.27 11.72 -1.14
C LYS A 227 10.13 12.62 -0.25
N ASN A 228 9.67 13.81 0.05
CA ASN A 228 10.34 14.62 1.07
C ASN A 228 10.02 14.08 2.46
N VAL A 229 11.00 14.08 3.34
CA VAL A 229 10.80 13.75 4.76
C VAL A 229 9.89 14.80 5.39
N GLY A 230 8.89 14.35 6.17
CA GLY A 230 7.94 15.23 6.84
C GLY A 230 6.77 15.71 5.98
N ASP A 231 6.52 15.08 4.84
CA ASP A 231 5.37 15.42 3.99
C ASP A 231 4.06 15.16 4.74
N ASP A 232 3.95 14.09 5.55
CA ASP A 232 2.73 13.80 6.34
C ASP A 232 2.37 14.92 7.31
N LEU A 233 3.38 15.51 8.00
CA LEU A 233 3.16 16.68 8.86
C LEU A 233 2.74 17.91 8.05
N ALA A 234 3.40 18.15 6.91
CA ALA A 234 3.10 19.28 6.04
C ALA A 234 1.69 19.20 5.43
N GLU A 235 1.17 17.99 5.29
CA GLU A 235 -0.20 17.70 4.84
C GLU A 235 -1.21 17.65 5.99
N GLY A 236 -0.76 17.85 7.24
CA GLY A 236 -1.62 17.81 8.42
C GLY A 236 -2.14 16.41 8.78
N LYS A 237 -1.44 15.35 8.32
CA LYS A 237 -1.84 13.96 8.55
C LYS A 237 -1.37 13.47 9.94
N PRO A 238 -2.28 13.10 10.84
CA PRO A 238 -1.93 12.61 12.17
C PRO A 238 -1.54 11.12 12.09
N THR A 239 -0.24 10.86 11.91
CA THR A 239 0.32 9.51 11.88
C THR A 239 0.65 8.97 13.26
N LEU A 240 0.90 7.66 13.39
CA LEU A 240 1.07 7.00 14.68
C LEU A 240 2.18 7.61 15.55
N PRO A 241 3.37 7.98 15.02
CA PRO A 241 4.39 8.66 15.83
C PRO A 241 3.90 9.98 16.43
N LEU A 242 3.11 10.76 15.71
CA LEU A 242 2.54 12.02 16.19
C LEU A 242 1.43 11.78 17.21
N ILE A 243 0.56 10.81 17.00
CA ILE A 243 -0.48 10.39 17.95
C ILE A 243 0.16 9.97 19.27
N TYR A 244 1.26 9.21 19.21
CA TYR A 244 2.02 8.83 20.40
C TYR A 244 2.54 10.04 21.18
N LEU A 245 3.15 11.01 20.50
CA LEU A 245 3.66 12.25 21.12
C LEU A 245 2.56 13.09 21.74
N MET A 246 1.41 13.23 21.08
CA MET A 246 0.29 14.00 21.63
C MET A 246 -0.28 13.40 22.90
N ARG A 247 -0.10 12.10 23.12
CA ARG A 247 -0.63 11.37 24.30
C ARG A 247 0.40 11.13 25.38
N ASN A 248 1.64 10.85 25.01
CA ASN A 248 2.68 10.35 25.91
C ASN A 248 3.89 11.31 26.02
N GLY A 249 3.98 12.30 25.14
CA GLY A 249 5.06 13.29 25.13
C GLY A 249 4.94 14.31 26.27
N SER A 250 5.95 15.18 26.37
CA SER A 250 5.85 16.35 27.26
C SER A 250 4.71 17.28 26.82
N GLU A 251 4.19 18.09 27.71
CA GLU A 251 3.16 19.08 27.41
C GLU A 251 3.57 20.00 26.24
N GLN A 252 4.83 20.42 26.22
CA GLN A 252 5.39 21.23 25.13
C GLN A 252 5.38 20.48 23.81
N ALA A 253 5.85 19.22 23.76
CA ALA A 253 5.85 18.40 22.55
C ALA A 253 4.44 18.16 22.02
N ALA A 254 3.51 17.81 22.91
CA ALA A 254 2.12 17.59 22.54
C ALA A 254 1.47 18.86 21.95
N ASN A 255 1.72 20.03 22.55
CA ASN A 255 1.18 21.30 22.06
C ASN A 255 1.79 21.71 20.72
N ASP A 256 3.10 21.53 20.54
CA ASP A 256 3.78 21.82 19.25
C ASP A 256 3.25 20.92 18.13
N VAL A 257 3.05 19.62 18.39
CA VAL A 257 2.46 18.68 17.42
C VAL A 257 1.04 19.07 17.04
N ARG A 258 0.18 19.39 18.04
CA ARG A 258 -1.19 19.84 17.77
C ARG A 258 -1.20 21.10 16.92
N HIS A 259 -0.39 22.09 17.28
CA HIS A 259 -0.31 23.34 16.53
C HIS A 259 0.12 23.09 15.06
N ALA A 260 1.14 22.25 14.85
CA ALA A 260 1.64 21.95 13.51
C ALA A 260 0.62 21.20 12.66
N LEU A 261 -0.10 20.22 13.23
CA LEU A 261 -1.14 19.47 12.53
C LEU A 261 -2.34 20.36 12.16
N GLU A 262 -2.85 21.16 13.09
CA GLU A 262 -4.02 22.04 12.89
C GLU A 262 -3.77 23.10 11.81
N ASN A 263 -2.51 23.50 11.62
CA ASN A 263 -2.14 24.56 10.68
C ASN A 263 -1.38 24.04 9.44
N ALA A 264 -1.15 22.72 9.33
CA ALA A 264 -0.29 22.10 8.32
C ALA A 264 1.06 22.84 8.22
N ASP A 265 1.69 23.14 9.37
CA ASP A 265 2.83 24.06 9.48
C ASP A 265 4.16 23.30 9.40
N ARG A 266 4.70 23.18 8.20
CA ARG A 266 6.01 22.54 7.95
C ARG A 266 7.18 23.17 8.71
N ARG A 267 7.08 24.43 9.16
CA ARG A 267 8.16 25.11 9.90
C ARG A 267 8.46 24.45 11.26
N TYR A 268 7.50 23.67 11.78
CA TYR A 268 7.67 22.89 13.00
C TYR A 268 8.36 21.56 12.78
N PHE A 269 8.63 21.15 11.52
CA PHE A 269 9.11 19.82 11.21
C PHE A 269 10.41 19.47 11.98
N GLU A 270 11.45 20.28 11.90
CA GLU A 270 12.72 20.00 12.58
C GLU A 270 12.54 19.78 14.10
N LYS A 271 11.71 20.60 14.73
CA LYS A 271 11.42 20.50 16.17
C LYS A 271 10.64 19.24 16.51
N ILE A 272 9.64 18.90 15.69
CA ILE A 272 8.82 17.70 15.90
C ILE A 272 9.62 16.46 15.58
N HIS A 273 10.44 16.47 14.55
CA HIS A 273 11.38 15.40 14.23
C HIS A 273 12.30 15.10 15.44
N ASP A 274 12.87 16.13 16.07
CA ASP A 274 13.67 15.95 17.29
C ASP A 274 12.88 15.31 18.42
N TYR A 275 11.62 15.67 18.61
CA TYR A 275 10.75 15.01 19.60
C TYR A 275 10.47 13.56 19.25
N VAL A 276 10.19 13.26 17.97
CA VAL A 276 9.92 11.89 17.50
C VAL A 276 11.13 10.99 17.70
N VAL A 277 12.31 11.43 17.25
CA VAL A 277 13.56 10.65 17.29
C VAL A 277 14.08 10.44 18.71
N ASN A 278 13.91 11.42 19.58
CA ASN A 278 14.39 11.36 20.97
C ASN A 278 13.36 10.83 21.97
N SER A 279 12.28 10.22 21.50
CA SER A 279 11.21 9.62 22.33
C SER A 279 11.00 8.15 21.98
N ASP A 280 10.03 7.52 22.65
CA ASP A 280 9.59 6.16 22.32
C ASP A 280 8.59 6.10 21.15
N ALA A 281 8.34 7.19 20.42
CA ALA A 281 7.33 7.25 19.35
C ALA A 281 7.64 6.29 18.20
N LEU A 282 8.90 6.27 17.71
CA LEU A 282 9.32 5.33 16.67
C LEU A 282 9.39 3.89 17.18
N PRO A 283 10.04 3.56 18.32
CA PRO A 283 10.02 2.22 18.88
C PRO A 283 8.60 1.67 19.09
N TYR A 284 7.68 2.51 19.60
CA TYR A 284 6.29 2.12 19.77
C TYR A 284 5.62 1.77 18.43
N SER A 285 5.75 2.65 17.43
CA SER A 285 5.16 2.45 16.11
C SER A 285 5.71 1.20 15.43
N ILE A 286 7.02 0.95 15.52
CA ILE A 286 7.66 -0.27 15.02
C ILE A 286 7.13 -1.52 15.75
N SER A 287 6.90 -1.42 17.06
CA SER A 287 6.29 -2.51 17.85
C SER A 287 4.89 -2.87 17.36
N GLU A 288 4.05 -1.86 17.05
CA GLU A 288 2.71 -2.10 16.50
C GLU A 288 2.77 -2.74 15.08
N ALA A 289 3.68 -2.28 14.22
CA ALA A 289 3.93 -2.91 12.93
C ALA A 289 4.38 -4.38 13.09
N LYS A 290 5.25 -4.66 14.06
CA LYS A 290 5.69 -6.03 14.38
C LYS A 290 4.54 -6.92 14.81
N LYS A 291 3.65 -6.44 15.66
CA LYS A 291 2.44 -7.19 16.06
C LYS A 291 1.57 -7.54 14.83
N ALA A 292 1.46 -6.65 13.87
CA ALA A 292 0.74 -6.92 12.63
C ALA A 292 1.46 -8.00 11.80
N VAL A 293 2.79 -7.93 11.65
CA VAL A 293 3.58 -8.98 10.97
C VAL A 293 3.43 -10.34 11.65
N ASP A 294 3.49 -10.38 12.98
CA ASP A 294 3.33 -11.64 13.73
C ASP A 294 1.93 -12.26 13.49
N LYS A 295 0.87 -11.43 13.43
CA LYS A 295 -0.48 -11.87 13.06
C LYS A 295 -0.57 -12.36 11.61
N ALA A 296 0.10 -11.68 10.68
CA ALA A 296 0.15 -12.11 9.29
C ALA A 296 0.80 -13.49 9.15
N ILE A 297 1.91 -13.73 9.85
CA ILE A 297 2.61 -15.00 9.82
C ILE A 297 1.73 -16.09 10.46
N ALA A 298 1.12 -15.81 11.61
CA ALA A 298 0.24 -16.77 12.30
C ALA A 298 -0.98 -17.16 11.45
N SER A 299 -1.52 -16.26 10.64
CA SER A 299 -2.64 -16.59 9.75
C SER A 299 -2.28 -17.67 8.71
N LEU A 300 -1.00 -17.84 8.38
CA LEU A 300 -0.54 -18.85 7.42
C LEU A 300 -0.40 -20.25 8.02
N ASP A 301 -0.58 -20.44 9.33
CA ASP A 301 -0.37 -21.72 10.00
C ASP A 301 -1.27 -22.84 9.45
N VAL A 302 -2.45 -22.51 8.96
CA VAL A 302 -3.40 -23.49 8.36
C VAL A 302 -3.01 -23.94 6.96
N LEU A 303 -2.08 -23.23 6.31
CA LEU A 303 -1.61 -23.62 4.97
C LEU A 303 -0.54 -24.70 5.08
N PRO A 304 -0.48 -25.63 4.11
CA PRO A 304 0.59 -26.64 4.05
C PRO A 304 1.97 -25.98 3.89
N ASP A 305 2.98 -26.61 4.47
CA ASP A 305 4.36 -26.16 4.32
C ASP A 305 4.81 -26.24 2.87
N SER A 306 5.39 -25.15 2.38
CA SER A 306 5.84 -25.02 0.99
C SER A 306 6.80 -23.84 0.83
N GLU A 307 7.59 -23.83 -0.26
CA GLU A 307 8.42 -22.67 -0.60
C GLU A 307 7.60 -21.39 -0.78
N VAL A 308 6.34 -21.49 -1.21
CA VAL A 308 5.43 -20.35 -1.35
C VAL A 308 5.04 -19.79 0.00
N LYS A 309 4.70 -20.66 0.96
CA LYS A 309 4.44 -20.25 2.37
C LYS A 309 5.66 -19.57 2.99
N ASP A 310 6.86 -20.15 2.80
CA ASP A 310 8.11 -19.55 3.28
C ASP A 310 8.34 -18.16 2.64
N ALA A 311 8.07 -18.02 1.34
CA ALA A 311 8.15 -16.75 0.66
C ALA A 311 7.17 -15.71 1.23
N MET A 312 5.93 -16.11 1.55
CA MET A 312 4.94 -15.24 2.17
C MET A 312 5.38 -14.81 3.58
N ILE A 313 5.90 -15.72 4.40
CA ILE A 313 6.45 -15.41 5.73
C ILE A 313 7.58 -14.38 5.61
N GLN A 314 8.49 -14.60 4.67
CA GLN A 314 9.61 -13.67 4.47
C GLN A 314 9.14 -12.31 3.95
N LEU A 315 8.16 -12.27 3.04
CA LEU A 315 7.58 -11.01 2.55
C LEU A 315 6.99 -10.17 3.69
N ALA A 316 6.29 -10.81 4.63
CA ALA A 316 5.78 -10.15 5.82
C ALA A 316 6.91 -9.57 6.68
N LYS A 317 7.99 -10.34 6.91
CA LYS A 317 9.16 -9.87 7.68
C LYS A 317 9.89 -8.70 7.01
N GLU A 318 9.99 -8.70 5.67
CA GLU A 318 10.64 -7.63 4.91
C GLU A 318 9.92 -6.28 5.01
N SER A 319 8.63 -6.25 5.37
CA SER A 319 7.95 -4.99 5.63
C SER A 319 8.54 -4.25 6.84
N LEU A 320 9.13 -4.97 7.82
CA LEU A 320 9.84 -4.39 8.97
C LEU A 320 11.31 -4.05 8.67
N ALA A 321 11.95 -4.77 7.75
CA ALA A 321 13.38 -4.61 7.47
C ALA A 321 13.75 -3.25 6.84
N ARG A 322 12.76 -2.45 6.47
CA ARG A 322 12.93 -1.10 5.91
C ARG A 322 13.36 -0.06 6.95
N VAL A 323 13.24 -0.35 8.23
CA VAL A 323 13.58 0.54 9.36
C VAL A 323 14.64 -0.06 10.29
N SER A 324 15.28 -1.17 9.89
CA SER A 324 16.32 -1.87 10.66
C SER A 324 17.71 -1.67 10.09
#